data_d6f73120028215f8f4af9ac0b53163dd
#
_entry.id   d6f73120028215f8f4af9ac0b53163dd
#
_cell.length_a   1.000
_cell.length_b   1.000
_cell.length_c   1.000
_cell.angle_alpha   90.00
_cell.angle_beta   90.00
_cell.angle_gamma   90.00
#
_symmetry.space_group_name_H-M   'P 1'
#
loop_
_entity.id
_entity.type
_entity.pdbx_description
1 polymer ?
#
loop_
_entity_poly.entity_id
_entity_poly.type
_entity_poly.pdbx_seq_one_letter_code
_entity_poly.pdbx_strand_id
1 'polypeptide(L)'
;MIIRDFKLFNKEKNDIRNIKQFHLISWGDHAALKKSYSSQIIKLIELIDKNRGRRNAVVHCSAGIGRTGTFLCMYHLYHEIMSQIYQKNLNNEISFCIMNLVRKMKEMRMYSVENENQYEFLYIFVDYLLKNYNIKK
;
A
#
# COMPACT_ATOMS: atom_id res chain seq x y z
N MET A 1 0.99 12.35 -7.90
CA MET A 1 1.30 12.30 -6.44
C MET A 1 1.90 13.64 -6.04
N ILE A 2 1.50 14.19 -4.89
CA ILE A 2 2.06 15.41 -4.29
C ILE A 2 2.76 15.02 -2.99
N ILE A 3 3.95 15.60 -2.75
CA ILE A 3 4.71 15.42 -1.50
C ILE A 3 4.71 16.77 -0.79
N ARG A 4 4.38 16.78 0.51
CA ARG A 4 4.40 17.98 1.34
C ARG A 4 5.16 17.70 2.64
N ASP A 5 5.87 18.70 3.11
CA ASP A 5 6.52 18.70 4.41
C ASP A 5 5.78 19.66 5.34
N PHE A 6 5.37 19.16 6.51
CA PHE A 6 4.69 19.92 7.54
C PHE A 6 5.51 19.96 8.82
N LYS A 7 5.35 21.02 9.56
CA LYS A 7 5.82 21.12 10.95
C LYS A 7 4.62 21.08 11.88
N LEU A 8 4.53 20.05 12.71
CA LEU A 8 3.53 19.94 13.75
C LEU A 8 4.14 20.49 15.05
N PHE A 9 3.52 21.53 15.59
CA PHE A 9 3.95 22.18 16.83
C PHE A 9 3.04 21.77 17.98
N ASN A 10 3.60 21.19 19.04
CA ASN A 10 2.90 20.93 20.29
C ASN A 10 3.10 22.12 21.24
N LYS A 11 2.06 22.92 21.45
CA LYS A 11 2.10 24.11 22.28
C LYS A 11 2.37 23.83 23.75
N GLU A 12 1.89 22.71 24.29
CA GLU A 12 2.05 22.35 25.69
C GLU A 12 3.48 21.90 26.04
N LYS A 13 4.10 21.17 25.10
CA LYS A 13 5.44 20.57 25.29
C LYS A 13 6.54 21.37 24.59
N ASN A 14 6.20 22.46 23.91
CA ASN A 14 7.12 23.24 23.07
C ASN A 14 7.99 22.35 22.13
N ASP A 15 7.36 21.32 21.55
CA ASP A 15 8.01 20.31 20.69
C ASP A 15 7.57 20.48 19.24
N ILE A 16 8.50 20.29 18.31
CA ILE A 16 8.24 20.37 16.87
C ILE A 16 8.52 19.01 16.22
N ARG A 17 7.54 18.49 15.47
CA ARG A 17 7.70 17.28 14.67
C ARG A 17 7.57 17.59 13.19
N ASN A 18 8.53 17.10 12.42
CA ASN A 18 8.44 17.13 10.96
C ASN A 18 7.61 15.94 10.46
N ILE A 19 6.59 16.24 9.66
CA ILE A 19 5.70 15.25 9.07
C ILE A 19 5.83 15.37 7.56
N LYS A 20 6.06 14.23 6.88
CA LYS A 20 6.03 14.16 5.43
C LYS A 20 4.74 13.51 4.97
N GLN A 21 4.00 14.17 4.09
CA GLN A 21 2.77 13.67 3.48
C GLN A 21 3.03 13.23 2.04
N PHE A 22 2.59 12.03 1.70
CA PHE A 22 2.49 11.53 0.34
C PHE A 22 1.01 11.50 -0.04
N HIS A 23 0.59 12.36 -0.97
CA HIS A 23 -0.81 12.49 -1.37
C HIS A 23 -1.02 11.99 -2.79
N LEU A 24 -1.67 10.85 -2.93
CA LEU A 24 -2.05 10.28 -4.22
C LEU A 24 -3.39 10.90 -4.67
N ILE A 25 -3.33 11.98 -5.43
CA ILE A 25 -4.51 12.75 -5.87
C ILE A 25 -5.28 12.11 -7.02
N SER A 26 -4.66 11.16 -7.73
CA SER A 26 -5.25 10.53 -8.93
C SER A 26 -6.25 9.42 -8.62
N TRP A 27 -6.38 9.00 -7.35
CA TRP A 27 -7.31 7.97 -6.93
C TRP A 27 -8.59 8.59 -6.38
N GLY A 28 -9.58 8.77 -7.26
CA GLY A 28 -10.90 9.30 -6.89
C GLY A 28 -11.69 8.37 -5.96
N ASP A 29 -12.71 8.91 -5.29
CA ASP A 29 -13.63 8.12 -4.46
C ASP A 29 -14.39 7.13 -5.34
N HIS A 30 -14.52 5.88 -4.85
CA HIS A 30 -15.17 4.76 -5.53
C HIS A 30 -14.63 4.45 -6.94
N ALA A 31 -13.53 5.10 -7.36
CA ALA A 31 -12.96 4.89 -8.68
C ALA A 31 -12.24 3.54 -8.76
N ALA A 32 -12.47 2.83 -9.86
CA ALA A 32 -11.66 1.67 -10.24
C ALA A 32 -10.24 2.13 -10.57
N LEU A 33 -9.24 1.45 -10.01
CA LEU A 33 -7.85 1.68 -10.39
C LEU A 33 -7.54 0.96 -11.70
N LYS A 34 -6.96 1.68 -12.65
CA LYS A 34 -6.44 1.09 -13.89
C LYS A 34 -5.09 0.43 -13.65
N LYS A 35 -4.74 -0.57 -14.44
CA LYS A 35 -3.43 -1.26 -14.38
C LYS A 35 -2.23 -0.30 -14.36
N SER A 36 -2.33 0.83 -15.06
CA SER A 36 -1.30 1.89 -15.10
C SER A 36 -0.98 2.51 -13.73
N TYR A 37 -1.88 2.37 -12.74
CA TYR A 37 -1.63 2.86 -11.39
C TYR A 37 -0.69 1.97 -10.57
N SER A 38 -0.51 0.70 -10.94
CA SER A 38 0.35 -0.23 -10.20
C SER A 38 1.78 0.29 -10.03
N SER A 39 2.37 0.87 -11.08
CA SER A 39 3.70 1.49 -11.00
C SER A 39 3.76 2.69 -10.07
N GLN A 40 2.70 3.51 -10.03
CA GLN A 40 2.62 4.66 -9.12
C GLN A 40 2.46 4.21 -7.66
N ILE A 41 1.71 3.13 -7.41
CA ILE A 41 1.56 2.54 -6.08
C ILE A 41 2.89 1.97 -5.59
N ILE A 42 3.61 1.22 -6.42
CA ILE A 42 4.95 0.70 -6.08
C ILE A 42 5.89 1.85 -5.70
N LYS A 43 5.95 2.87 -6.53
CA LYS A 43 6.78 4.06 -6.26
C LYS A 43 6.38 4.77 -4.97
N LEU A 44 5.08 4.80 -4.64
CA LEU A 44 4.59 5.35 -3.38
C LEU A 44 5.06 4.49 -2.19
N ILE A 45 4.97 3.16 -2.28
CA ILE A 45 5.43 2.22 -1.24
C ILE A 45 6.93 2.42 -0.98
N GLU A 46 7.75 2.42 -2.03
CA GLU A 46 9.20 2.63 -1.92
C GLU A 46 9.56 4.00 -1.30
N LEU A 47 8.82 5.05 -1.66
CA LEU A 47 9.01 6.37 -1.06
C LEU A 47 8.63 6.41 0.42
N ILE A 48 7.55 5.73 0.80
CA ILE A 48 7.15 5.61 2.20
C ILE A 48 8.26 4.89 2.99
N ASP A 49 8.74 3.76 2.51
CA ASP A 49 9.78 2.97 3.21
C ASP A 49 11.08 3.75 3.35
N LYS A 50 11.51 4.41 2.27
CA LYS A 50 12.71 5.27 2.30
C LYS A 50 12.62 6.38 3.34
N ASN A 51 11.44 6.97 3.53
CA ASN A 51 11.26 8.13 4.42
C ASN A 51 10.84 7.75 5.84
N ARG A 52 10.16 6.62 6.00
CA ARG A 52 9.63 6.17 7.28
C ARG A 52 10.72 5.68 8.23
N GLY A 53 11.69 4.91 7.73
CA GLY A 53 12.64 4.18 8.56
C GLY A 53 11.89 3.26 9.54
N ARG A 54 12.18 3.37 10.84
CA ARG A 54 11.48 2.63 11.91
C ARG A 54 10.25 3.36 12.48
N ARG A 55 9.86 4.51 11.91
CA ARG A 55 8.72 5.30 12.39
C ARG A 55 7.41 4.76 11.85
N ASN A 56 6.32 5.02 12.57
CA ASN A 56 4.98 4.69 12.12
C ASN A 56 4.53 5.63 10.98
N ALA A 57 3.73 5.10 10.08
CA ALA A 57 3.02 5.85 9.06
C ALA A 57 1.51 5.83 9.34
N VAL A 58 0.84 6.93 9.08
CA VAL A 58 -0.62 7.02 9.12
C VAL A 58 -1.12 7.00 7.69
N VAL A 59 -2.01 6.06 7.39
CA VAL A 59 -2.66 5.95 6.08
C VAL A 59 -4.13 6.30 6.23
N HIS A 60 -4.61 7.23 5.42
CA HIS A 60 -6.02 7.62 5.43
C HIS A 60 -6.54 7.95 4.02
N CYS A 61 -7.84 7.86 3.84
CA CYS A 61 -8.56 8.41 2.69
C CYS A 61 -9.66 9.35 3.24
N SER A 62 -10.87 9.29 2.73
CA SER A 62 -12.01 10.01 3.29
C SER A 62 -12.54 9.30 4.55
N ALA A 63 -13.12 8.11 4.40
CA ALA A 63 -13.66 7.32 5.50
C ALA A 63 -12.62 6.41 6.20
N GLY A 64 -11.45 6.24 5.62
CA GLY A 64 -10.39 5.38 6.15
C GLY A 64 -10.67 3.88 6.02
N ILE A 65 -11.50 3.47 5.07
CA ILE A 65 -11.91 2.08 4.83
C ILE A 65 -11.54 1.60 3.42
N GLY A 66 -12.23 2.03 2.36
CA GLY A 66 -12.06 1.51 1.01
C GLY A 66 -10.64 1.68 0.48
N ARG A 67 -10.26 2.90 0.04
CA ARG A 67 -8.92 3.21 -0.50
C ARG A 67 -7.80 2.91 0.49
N THR A 68 -8.01 3.20 1.77
CA THR A 68 -7.06 2.91 2.84
C THR A 68 -6.82 1.41 2.98
N GLY A 69 -7.87 0.61 3.09
CA GLY A 69 -7.75 -0.85 3.19
C GLY A 69 -7.09 -1.47 1.96
N THR A 70 -7.46 -1.00 0.76
CA THR A 70 -6.87 -1.44 -0.50
C THR A 70 -5.38 -1.13 -0.58
N PHE A 71 -4.98 0.09 -0.20
CA PHE A 71 -3.57 0.47 -0.16
C PHE A 71 -2.77 -0.37 0.85
N LEU A 72 -3.31 -0.60 2.03
CA LEU A 72 -2.65 -1.42 3.05
C LEU A 72 -2.50 -2.88 2.60
N CYS A 73 -3.49 -3.44 1.89
CA CYS A 73 -3.35 -4.75 1.25
C CYS A 73 -2.22 -4.76 0.22
N MET A 74 -2.16 -3.76 -0.67
CA MET A 74 -1.08 -3.66 -1.66
C MET A 74 0.29 -3.49 -1.00
N TYR A 75 0.38 -2.68 0.05
CA TYR A 75 1.60 -2.50 0.83
C TYR A 75 2.09 -3.84 1.42
N HIS A 76 1.19 -4.60 2.03
CA HIS A 76 1.50 -5.91 2.59
C HIS A 76 1.92 -6.92 1.50
N LEU A 77 1.14 -7.05 0.42
CA LEU A 77 1.44 -7.93 -0.71
C LEU A 77 2.79 -7.61 -1.35
N TYR A 78 3.11 -6.32 -1.52
CA TYR A 78 4.41 -5.90 -2.03
C TYR A 78 5.55 -6.45 -1.17
N HIS A 79 5.50 -6.23 0.14
CA HIS A 79 6.56 -6.69 1.05
C HIS A 79 6.63 -8.20 1.16
N GLU A 80 5.49 -8.89 1.20
CA GLU A 80 5.41 -10.34 1.26
C GLU A 80 6.04 -10.97 0.01
N ILE A 81 5.69 -10.48 -1.18
CA ILE A 81 6.23 -10.96 -2.44
C ILE A 81 7.71 -10.61 -2.57
N MET A 82 8.10 -9.35 -2.31
CA MET A 82 9.50 -8.93 -2.41
C MET A 82 10.40 -9.67 -1.41
N SER A 83 9.94 -9.91 -0.18
CA SER A 83 10.66 -10.72 0.79
C SER A 83 10.93 -12.13 0.27
N GLN A 84 9.93 -12.78 -0.31
CA GLN A 84 10.10 -14.11 -0.90
C GLN A 84 11.06 -14.10 -2.10
N ILE A 85 11.04 -13.05 -2.93
CA ILE A 85 11.97 -12.87 -4.05
C ILE A 85 13.42 -12.76 -3.54
N TYR A 86 13.67 -11.91 -2.54
CA TYR A 86 15.01 -11.69 -2.00
C TYR A 86 15.57 -12.87 -1.20
N GLN A 87 14.69 -13.67 -0.58
CA GLN A 87 15.10 -14.85 0.19
C GLN A 87 15.35 -16.09 -0.69
N LYS A 88 14.99 -16.04 -1.96
CA LYS A 88 15.04 -17.22 -2.83
C LYS A 88 16.42 -17.55 -3.35
N ASN A 89 16.87 -18.75 -3.00
CA ASN A 89 17.59 -19.62 -3.92
C ASN A 89 16.56 -20.18 -4.94
N LEU A 90 16.62 -19.73 -6.14
CA LEU A 90 16.07 -20.04 -7.47
C LEU A 90 14.92 -21.07 -7.70
N ASN A 91 14.48 -21.88 -6.75
CA ASN A 91 13.57 -23.02 -7.01
C ASN A 91 12.24 -23.03 -6.22
N ASN A 92 11.89 -22.01 -5.42
CA ASN A 92 10.66 -22.04 -4.64
C ASN A 92 9.54 -21.18 -5.26
N GLU A 93 8.32 -21.65 -5.24
CA GLU A 93 7.11 -20.92 -5.66
C GLU A 93 6.85 -19.73 -4.72
N ILE A 94 6.36 -18.61 -5.27
CA ILE A 94 5.89 -17.48 -4.47
C ILE A 94 4.48 -17.81 -3.99
N SER A 95 4.28 -17.79 -2.69
CA SER A 95 3.00 -18.07 -2.07
C SER A 95 2.42 -16.80 -1.44
N PHE A 96 1.16 -16.49 -1.75
CA PHE A 96 0.36 -15.42 -1.14
C PHE A 96 -1.13 -15.75 -1.25
N CYS A 97 -1.94 -15.15 -0.39
CA CYS A 97 -3.39 -15.33 -0.44
C CYS A 97 -4.13 -14.00 -0.23
N ILE A 98 -4.56 -13.39 -1.33
CA ILE A 98 -5.27 -12.10 -1.31
C ILE A 98 -6.57 -12.19 -0.51
N MET A 99 -7.34 -13.27 -0.66
CA MET A 99 -8.60 -13.46 0.07
C MET A 99 -8.38 -13.47 1.58
N ASN A 100 -7.40 -14.22 2.08
CA ASN A 100 -7.09 -14.28 3.52
C ASN A 100 -6.62 -12.93 4.04
N LEU A 101 -5.80 -12.22 3.27
CA LEU A 101 -5.34 -10.88 3.63
C LEU A 101 -6.52 -9.92 3.76
N VAL A 102 -7.40 -9.87 2.77
CA VAL A 102 -8.58 -8.98 2.79
C VAL A 102 -9.52 -9.35 3.93
N ARG A 103 -9.72 -10.64 4.23
CA ARG A 103 -10.51 -11.09 5.38
C ARG A 103 -9.92 -10.55 6.69
N LYS A 104 -8.62 -10.73 6.93
CA LYS A 104 -7.92 -10.18 8.11
C LYS A 104 -8.06 -8.66 8.20
N MET A 105 -7.95 -7.95 7.08
CA MET A 105 -8.14 -6.50 7.05
C MET A 105 -9.57 -6.09 7.44
N LYS A 106 -10.58 -6.86 7.02
CA LYS A 106 -11.98 -6.63 7.41
C LYS A 106 -12.27 -6.98 8.88
N GLU A 107 -11.57 -7.96 9.44
CA GLU A 107 -11.63 -8.27 10.88
C GLU A 107 -11.05 -7.12 11.73
N MET A 108 -9.97 -6.48 11.27
CA MET A 108 -9.35 -5.35 11.95
C MET A 108 -10.16 -4.05 11.78
N ARG A 109 -10.70 -3.82 10.59
CA ARG A 109 -11.55 -2.67 10.28
C ARG A 109 -12.60 -3.07 9.25
N MET A 110 -13.84 -3.13 9.69
CA MET A 110 -15.00 -3.44 8.86
C MET A 110 -15.03 -2.56 7.59
N TYR A 111 -15.48 -3.12 6.48
CA TYR A 111 -15.52 -2.48 5.15
C TYR A 111 -14.15 -2.12 4.52
N SER A 112 -13.02 -2.54 5.09
CA SER A 112 -11.72 -2.46 4.39
C SER A 112 -11.82 -3.18 3.04
N VAL A 113 -11.33 -2.58 1.97
CA VAL A 113 -11.56 -3.03 0.59
C VAL A 113 -13.06 -3.09 0.31
N GLU A 114 -13.64 -1.92 0.08
CA GLU A 114 -15.09 -1.65 0.18
C GLU A 114 -15.90 -2.26 -0.97
N ASN A 115 -15.32 -2.36 -2.17
CA ASN A 115 -16.02 -2.80 -3.37
C ASN A 115 -15.21 -3.79 -4.21
N GLU A 116 -15.89 -4.43 -5.17
CA GLU A 116 -15.30 -5.42 -6.06
C GLU A 116 -14.15 -4.87 -6.91
N ASN A 117 -14.24 -3.65 -7.41
CA ASN A 117 -13.18 -3.03 -8.23
C ASN A 117 -11.89 -2.87 -7.41
N GLN A 118 -11.98 -2.53 -6.14
CA GLN A 118 -10.84 -2.44 -5.24
C GLN A 118 -10.24 -3.83 -4.97
N TYR A 119 -11.09 -4.85 -4.81
CA TYR A 119 -10.66 -6.23 -4.64
C TYR A 119 -9.98 -6.79 -5.90
N GLU A 120 -10.58 -6.59 -7.07
CA GLU A 120 -10.01 -6.98 -8.36
C GLU A 120 -8.65 -6.31 -8.59
N PHE A 121 -8.53 -5.03 -8.21
CA PHE A 121 -7.27 -4.33 -8.39
C PHE A 121 -6.11 -4.94 -7.61
N LEU A 122 -6.34 -5.62 -6.50
CA LEU A 122 -5.29 -6.35 -5.77
C LEU A 122 -4.68 -7.46 -6.64
N TYR A 123 -5.49 -8.18 -7.42
CA TYR A 123 -5.00 -9.19 -8.35
C TYR A 123 -4.23 -8.57 -9.52
N ILE A 124 -4.73 -7.46 -10.07
CA ILE A 124 -4.05 -6.69 -11.12
C ILE A 124 -2.69 -6.19 -10.62
N PHE A 125 -2.62 -5.69 -9.39
CA PHE A 125 -1.41 -5.22 -8.77
C PHE A 125 -0.37 -6.32 -8.58
N VAL A 126 -0.78 -7.49 -8.10
CA VAL A 126 0.10 -8.67 -7.95
C VAL A 126 0.58 -9.17 -9.30
N ASP A 127 -0.29 -9.30 -10.30
CA ASP A 127 0.10 -9.66 -11.66
C ASP A 127 1.15 -8.70 -12.23
N TYR A 128 0.97 -7.41 -11.97
CA TYR A 128 1.93 -6.39 -12.37
C TYR A 128 3.30 -6.57 -11.66
N LEU A 129 3.29 -6.85 -10.34
CA LEU A 129 4.53 -7.11 -9.58
C LEU A 129 5.27 -8.32 -10.14
N LEU A 130 4.59 -9.46 -10.29
CA LEU A 130 5.19 -10.70 -10.76
C LEU A 130 5.82 -10.55 -12.15
N LYS A 131 5.15 -9.82 -13.06
CA LYS A 131 5.66 -9.56 -14.42
C LYS A 131 6.89 -8.64 -14.43
N ASN A 132 6.90 -7.60 -13.60
CA ASN A 132 8.02 -6.64 -13.60
C ASN A 132 9.29 -7.18 -12.95
N TYR A 133 9.16 -8.12 -12.05
CA TYR A 133 10.32 -8.78 -11.42
C TYR A 133 10.68 -10.11 -12.08
N ASN A 134 10.21 -10.37 -13.33
CA ASN A 134 10.49 -11.56 -14.14
C ASN A 134 10.25 -12.90 -13.41
N ILE A 135 9.23 -12.93 -12.57
CA ILE A 135 8.87 -14.13 -11.82
C ILE A 135 7.96 -14.97 -12.71
N LYS A 136 8.47 -16.12 -13.14
CA LYS A 136 7.63 -17.12 -13.83
C LYS A 136 6.53 -17.58 -12.86
N LYS A 137 5.30 -17.64 -13.39
CA LYS A 137 4.16 -18.25 -12.71
C LYS A 137 4.39 -19.74 -12.51
#